data_a34f0be1169c0077b85cded4289e1763
#
_entry.id   a34f0be1169c0077b85cded4289e1763
#
_cell.length_a   1.000
_cell.length_b   1.000
_cell.length_c   1.000
_cell.angle_alpha   90.00
_cell.angle_beta   90.00
_cell.angle_gamma   90.00
#
_symmetry.space_group_name_H-M   'P 1'
#
loop_
_entity.id
_entity.type
_entity.pdbx_description
1 polymer ?
#
loop_
_entity_poly.entity_id
_entity_poly.type
_entity_poly.pdbx_seq_one_letter_code
_entity_poly.pdbx_strand_id
1 'polypeptide(L)' 'MNNTPLTPEIQAEVDRDLAPIRIEIDAVDAQLLHLLNERAKLAQRVGEVKQKYDQPVY' A
#
# COMPACT_ATOMS: atom_id res chain seq x y z
N MET A 1 0.71 -30.03 -3.37
CA MET A 1 0.11 -29.23 -2.31
C MET A 1 0.29 -29.88 -0.96
N ASN A 2 0.66 -29.10 0.03
CA ASN A 2 0.88 -29.62 1.36
C ASN A 2 -0.44 -29.68 2.12
N ASN A 3 -0.84 -30.89 2.57
CA ASN A 3 -2.09 -31.10 3.29
C ASN A 3 -1.87 -31.27 4.80
N THR A 4 -0.75 -30.78 5.32
CA THR A 4 -0.46 -30.87 6.75
C THR A 4 -1.48 -30.04 7.53
N PRO A 5 -2.24 -30.64 8.45
CA PRO A 5 -3.18 -29.87 9.25
C PRO A 5 -2.46 -28.92 10.19
N LEU A 6 -3.03 -27.72 10.37
CA LEU A 6 -2.49 -26.74 11.31
C LEU A 6 -2.94 -27.10 12.72
N THR A 7 -1.96 -27.42 13.57
CA THR A 7 -2.21 -27.55 15.01
C THR A 7 -2.05 -26.19 15.67
N PRO A 8 -2.55 -26.00 16.91
CA PRO A 8 -2.33 -24.73 17.63
C PRO A 8 -0.85 -24.36 17.77
N GLU A 9 0.02 -25.35 17.93
CA GLU A 9 1.47 -25.13 18.05
C GLU A 9 2.06 -24.65 16.73
N ILE A 10 1.69 -25.28 15.62
CA ILE A 10 2.14 -24.88 14.29
C ILE A 10 1.60 -23.50 13.94
N GLN A 11 0.34 -23.23 14.26
CA GLN A 11 -0.26 -21.92 14.03
C GLN A 11 0.48 -20.83 14.78
N ALA A 12 0.87 -21.08 16.02
CA ALA A 12 1.64 -20.12 16.82
C ALA A 12 3.01 -19.85 16.21
N GLU A 13 3.67 -20.86 15.65
CA GLU A 13 4.95 -20.70 14.96
C GLU A 13 4.79 -19.88 13.68
N VAL A 14 3.75 -20.18 12.91
CA VAL A 14 3.44 -19.42 11.68
C VAL A 14 3.19 -17.95 12.02
N ASP A 15 2.39 -17.66 13.02
CA ASP A 15 2.09 -16.29 13.44
C ASP A 15 3.35 -15.56 13.90
N ARG A 16 4.23 -16.25 14.62
CA ARG A 16 5.50 -15.69 15.09
C ARG A 16 6.42 -15.34 13.91
N ASP A 17 6.49 -16.24 12.92
CA ASP A 17 7.34 -16.04 11.75
C ASP A 17 6.77 -14.96 10.82
N LEU A 18 5.44 -14.80 10.78
CA LEU A 18 4.78 -13.81 9.94
C LEU A 18 4.77 -12.41 10.57
N ALA A 19 4.83 -12.32 11.90
CA ALA A 19 4.69 -11.03 12.58
C ALA A 19 5.69 -9.97 12.09
N PRO A 20 7.01 -10.24 11.97
CA PRO A 20 7.93 -9.24 11.46
C PRO A 20 7.68 -8.88 10.00
N ILE A 21 7.23 -9.84 9.20
CA ILE A 21 6.92 -9.60 7.79
C ILE A 21 5.70 -8.69 7.66
N ARG A 22 4.68 -8.88 8.50
CA ARG A 22 3.49 -8.04 8.52
C ARG A 22 3.84 -6.60 8.89
N ILE A 23 4.75 -6.41 9.83
CA ILE A 23 5.23 -5.08 10.20
C ILE A 23 5.91 -4.40 9.00
N GLU A 24 6.72 -5.13 8.26
CA GLU A 24 7.38 -4.61 7.06
C GLU A 24 6.37 -4.25 5.98
N ILE A 25 5.36 -5.10 5.77
CA ILE A 25 4.28 -4.83 4.82
C ILE A 25 3.53 -3.55 5.21
N ASP A 26 3.19 -3.40 6.48
CA ASP A 26 2.50 -2.21 6.97
C ASP A 26 3.33 -0.94 6.72
N ALA A 27 4.64 -1.02 6.91
CA ALA A 27 5.53 0.11 6.65
C ALA A 27 5.56 0.48 5.16
N VAL A 28 5.61 -0.53 4.28
CA VAL A 28 5.56 -0.30 2.82
C VAL A 28 4.20 0.28 2.42
N ASP A 29 3.11 -0.24 2.99
CA ASP A 29 1.77 0.26 2.71
C ASP A 29 1.62 1.73 3.09
N ALA A 30 2.20 2.13 4.23
CA ALA A 30 2.21 3.53 4.66
C ALA A 30 2.96 4.41 3.66
N GLN A 31 4.08 3.94 3.11
CA GLN A 31 4.83 4.65 2.08
C GLN A 31 4.03 4.75 0.78
N LEU A 32 3.36 3.68 0.39
CA LEU A 32 2.50 3.69 -0.80
C LEU A 32 1.39 4.72 -0.66
N LEU A 33 0.73 4.76 0.48
CA LEU A 33 -0.33 5.73 0.74
C LEU A 33 0.20 7.16 0.66
N HIS A 34 1.37 7.40 1.25
CA HIS A 34 2.02 8.72 1.17
C HIS A 34 2.30 9.12 -0.28
N LEU A 35 2.84 8.20 -1.08
CA LEU A 35 3.14 8.47 -2.49
C LEU A 35 1.88 8.70 -3.31
N LEU A 36 0.81 7.96 -3.04
CA LEU A 36 -0.48 8.17 -3.69
C LEU A 36 -1.04 9.55 -3.39
N ASN A 37 -0.92 9.99 -2.14
CA ASN A 37 -1.34 11.35 -1.74
C ASN A 37 -0.50 12.42 -2.44
N GLU A 38 0.80 12.21 -2.55
CA GLU A 38 1.68 13.14 -3.28
C GLU A 38 1.32 13.20 -4.76
N ARG A 39 1.03 12.03 -5.35
CA ARG A 39 0.59 11.97 -6.74
C ARG A 39 -0.71 12.73 -6.95
N ALA A 40 -1.65 12.57 -6.04
CA ALA A 40 -2.95 13.27 -6.12
C ALA A 40 -2.76 14.79 -6.08
N LYS A 41 -1.87 15.28 -5.23
CA LYS A 41 -1.57 16.73 -5.16
C LYS A 41 -0.97 17.22 -6.47
N LEU A 42 -0.06 16.47 -7.06
CA LEU A 42 0.56 16.84 -8.34
C LEU A 42 -0.46 16.80 -9.49
N ALA A 43 -1.34 15.81 -9.50
CA ALA A 43 -2.41 15.72 -10.50
C ALA A 43 -3.35 16.92 -10.40
N GLN A 44 -3.65 17.37 -9.18
CA GLN A 44 -4.45 18.55 -8.94
C GLN A 44 -3.78 19.80 -9.51
N ARG A 45 -2.47 19.93 -9.33
CA ARG A 45 -1.70 21.04 -9.88
C ARG A 45 -1.71 21.03 -11.42
N VAL A 46 -1.63 19.84 -12.03
CA VAL A 46 -1.78 19.72 -13.48
C VAL A 46 -3.14 20.24 -13.93
N GLY A 47 -4.20 19.87 -13.23
CA GLY A 47 -5.55 20.34 -13.51
C GLY A 47 -5.66 21.87 -13.42
N GLU A 48 -5.06 22.46 -12.39
CA GLU A 48 -5.04 23.90 -12.20
C GLU A 48 -4.32 24.62 -13.34
N VAL A 49 -3.18 24.09 -13.78
CA VAL A 49 -2.44 24.66 -14.91
C VAL A 49 -3.27 24.59 -16.19
N LYS A 50 -3.91 23.44 -16.45
CA LYS A 50 -4.74 23.28 -17.66
C LYS A 50 -5.93 24.23 -17.64
N GLN A 51 -6.59 24.42 -16.50
CA GLN A 51 -7.67 25.38 -16.35
C GLN A 51 -7.20 26.81 -16.63
N LYS A 52 -6.03 27.16 -16.10
CA LYS A 52 -5.46 28.51 -16.29
C LYS A 52 -5.27 28.84 -17.76
N TYR A 53 -4.93 27.87 -18.58
CA TYR A 53 -4.70 28.04 -20.02
C TYR A 53 -5.88 27.54 -20.87
N ASP A 54 -7.03 27.29 -20.24
CA ASP A 54 -8.26 26.85 -20.92
C ASP A 54 -8.05 25.57 -21.73
N GLN A 55 -7.31 24.62 -21.16
CA GLN A 55 -7.07 23.34 -21.78
C GLN A 55 -7.96 22.26 -21.15
N PRO A 56 -8.32 21.21 -21.92
CA PRO A 56 -9.12 20.13 -21.37
C PRO A 56 -8.38 19.38 -20.25
N VAL A 57 -9.14 18.99 -19.23
CA VAL A 57 -8.65 18.19 -18.12
C VAL A 57 -9.06 16.76 -18.36
N TYR A 58 -8.15 15.81 -18.12
CA TYR A 58 -8.43 14.38 -18.27
C TYR A 58 -9.31 13.86 -17.17
#